data_61c83e62ed56019128e147cabcf54074
#
_entry.id   61c83e62ed56019128e147cabcf54074
#
_cell.length_a   1.000
_cell.length_b   1.000
_cell.length_c   1.000
_cell.angle_alpha   90.00
_cell.angle_beta   90.00
_cell.angle_gamma   90.00
#
_symmetry.space_group_name_H-M   'P 1'
#
loop_
_entity.id
_entity.type
_entity.pdbx_description
1 polymer ?
#
loop_
_entity_poly.entity_id
_entity_poly.type
_entity_poly.pdbx_seq_one_letter_code
_entity_poly.pdbx_strand_id
1 'polypeptide(L)'
;LLSACLSCCLYLHPDNRPIDPDTMARKYVNIPQFDALPASVYFRYDEFGADTHSAAHRHAWGQLNYAAHGIMHLEIDGQRFISPPHYAVWVPPDTEHSCYNPQAIVYRSVYLDRPLCQTLPAQPCTLVISEILKAILGDFARRDVNIPESEADCRLAQVLVDQLRQAPTQTCFL
;
A
#
# COMPACT_ATOMS: atom_id res chain seq x y z
N LEU A 1 -51.16 -22.65 9.47
CA LEU A 1 -49.90 -22.83 10.23
C LEU A 1 -48.89 -23.61 9.40
N LEU A 2 -48.13 -22.94 8.56
CA LEU A 2 -47.03 -23.55 7.81
C LEU A 2 -45.80 -22.65 7.95
N SER A 3 -44.86 -23.14 8.74
CA SER A 3 -43.53 -22.60 8.94
C SER A 3 -42.73 -22.84 7.68
N ALA A 4 -42.29 -21.79 7.01
CA ALA A 4 -41.36 -21.88 5.89
C ALA A 4 -39.93 -22.00 6.43
N CYS A 5 -39.36 -23.16 6.22
CA CYS A 5 -37.95 -23.45 6.44
C CYS A 5 -37.15 -22.76 5.34
N LEU A 6 -36.45 -21.67 5.67
CA LEU A 6 -35.48 -21.05 4.79
C LEU A 6 -34.26 -21.97 4.64
N SER A 7 -34.12 -22.49 3.44
CA SER A 7 -32.99 -23.31 2.99
C SER A 7 -31.69 -22.51 3.11
N CYS A 8 -30.85 -22.89 4.06
CA CYS A 8 -29.50 -22.41 4.19
C CYS A 8 -28.65 -23.05 3.09
N CYS A 9 -28.50 -22.38 1.95
CA CYS A 9 -27.52 -22.76 0.95
C CYS A 9 -26.13 -22.51 1.53
N LEU A 10 -25.53 -23.56 2.07
CA LEU A 10 -24.12 -23.59 2.45
C LEU A 10 -23.29 -23.52 1.17
N TYR A 11 -22.66 -22.37 0.91
CA TYR A 11 -21.59 -22.27 -0.08
C TYR A 11 -20.38 -22.99 0.46
N LEU A 12 -19.95 -24.04 -0.23
CA LEU A 12 -18.76 -24.79 0.09
C LEU A 12 -17.60 -24.36 -0.84
N HIS A 13 -16.41 -24.21 -0.27
CA HIS A 13 -15.17 -24.09 -1.03
C HIS A 13 -14.97 -25.34 -1.91
N PRO A 14 -14.26 -25.25 -3.08
CA PRO A 14 -13.95 -26.41 -3.92
C PRO A 14 -13.37 -27.61 -3.16
N ASP A 15 -12.70 -27.35 -2.02
CA ASP A 15 -12.11 -28.37 -1.13
C ASP A 15 -13.06 -28.83 0.00
N ASN A 16 -14.36 -28.57 -0.12
CA ASN A 16 -15.41 -29.00 0.83
C ASN A 16 -15.21 -28.50 2.28
N ARG A 17 -14.47 -27.39 2.48
CA ARG A 17 -14.34 -26.73 3.79
C ARG A 17 -15.42 -25.65 3.96
N PRO A 18 -15.92 -25.42 5.19
CA PRO A 18 -16.83 -24.30 5.44
C PRO A 18 -16.15 -22.99 5.03
N ILE A 19 -16.79 -22.18 4.20
CA ILE A 19 -16.32 -20.84 3.88
C ILE A 19 -16.61 -19.98 5.11
N ASP A 20 -15.56 -19.38 5.68
CA ASP A 20 -15.71 -18.38 6.74
C ASP A 20 -16.59 -17.23 6.23
N PRO A 21 -17.75 -16.96 6.88
CA PRO A 21 -18.66 -15.89 6.47
C PRO A 21 -17.96 -14.53 6.39
N ASP A 22 -16.92 -14.31 7.19
CA ASP A 22 -16.15 -13.08 7.22
C ASP A 22 -15.27 -12.93 5.96
N THR A 23 -14.88 -14.05 5.35
CA THR A 23 -14.12 -14.10 4.08
C THR A 23 -14.97 -13.69 2.88
N MET A 24 -16.27 -13.94 2.89
CA MET A 24 -17.19 -13.58 1.80
C MET A 24 -17.52 -12.08 1.74
N ALA A 25 -17.33 -11.35 2.83
CA ALA A 25 -17.62 -9.91 2.92
C ALA A 25 -16.40 -9.03 2.55
N ARG A 26 -15.19 -9.58 2.47
CA ARG A 26 -13.95 -8.81 2.25
C ARG A 26 -13.77 -8.44 0.79
N LYS A 27 -13.65 -7.15 0.51
CA LYS A 27 -13.33 -6.61 -0.81
C LYS A 27 -11.81 -6.53 -0.96
N TYR A 28 -11.23 -7.43 -1.75
CA TYR A 28 -9.79 -7.39 -2.01
C TYR A 28 -9.45 -6.41 -3.13
N VAL A 29 -8.44 -5.58 -2.90
CA VAL A 29 -7.85 -4.72 -3.93
C VAL A 29 -6.90 -5.51 -4.81
N ASN A 30 -6.88 -5.18 -6.10
CA ASN A 30 -5.93 -5.77 -7.03
C ASN A 30 -4.53 -5.17 -6.79
N ILE A 31 -3.54 -6.05 -6.59
CA ILE A 31 -2.13 -5.65 -6.44
C ILE A 31 -1.44 -5.95 -7.76
N PRO A 32 -0.73 -4.96 -8.37
CA PRO A 32 0.06 -5.20 -9.56
C PRO A 32 1.06 -6.35 -9.34
N GLN A 33 1.06 -7.30 -10.24
CA GLN A 33 2.00 -8.42 -10.21
C GLN A 33 3.13 -8.13 -11.20
N PHE A 34 4.35 -8.05 -10.69
CA PHE A 34 5.56 -7.89 -11.48
C PHE A 34 6.54 -8.99 -11.13
N ASP A 35 7.15 -9.61 -12.13
CA ASP A 35 8.30 -10.50 -11.92
C ASP A 35 9.53 -9.69 -11.49
N ALA A 36 9.68 -8.50 -12.03
CA ALA A 36 10.66 -7.49 -11.63
C ALA A 36 10.04 -6.10 -11.76
N LEU A 37 10.50 -5.16 -10.95
CA LEU A 37 10.02 -3.79 -11.04
C LEU A 37 10.34 -3.20 -12.43
N PRO A 38 9.37 -2.59 -13.13
CA PRO A 38 9.57 -2.14 -14.52
C PRO A 38 10.54 -0.97 -14.68
N ALA A 39 10.82 -0.24 -13.60
CA ALA A 39 11.81 0.84 -13.52
C ALA A 39 12.34 0.96 -12.10
N SER A 40 13.46 1.68 -11.90
CA SER A 40 14.03 1.90 -10.56
C SER A 40 13.08 2.63 -9.61
N VAL A 41 12.19 3.44 -10.15
CA VAL A 41 11.11 4.13 -9.44
C VAL A 41 9.81 3.88 -10.18
N TYR A 42 8.82 3.37 -9.50
CA TYR A 42 7.49 3.13 -10.04
C TYR A 42 6.43 3.74 -9.13
N PHE A 43 5.62 4.64 -9.66
CA PHE A 43 4.54 5.29 -8.95
C PHE A 43 3.24 4.50 -9.11
N ARG A 44 2.52 4.32 -8.02
CA ARG A 44 1.19 3.74 -7.99
C ARG A 44 0.23 4.65 -7.25
N TYR A 45 -0.91 4.87 -7.84
CA TYR A 45 -2.00 5.65 -7.26
C TYR A 45 -3.32 4.99 -7.59
N ASP A 46 -4.22 5.02 -6.62
CA ASP A 46 -5.54 4.39 -6.68
C ASP A 46 -6.51 5.11 -5.75
N GLU A 47 -7.79 4.85 -5.92
CA GLU A 47 -8.83 5.19 -4.98
C GLU A 47 -9.50 3.90 -4.51
N PHE A 48 -9.42 3.61 -3.23
CA PHE A 48 -10.02 2.42 -2.65
C PHE A 48 -11.24 2.79 -1.83
N GLY A 49 -12.33 2.04 -2.01
CA GLY A 49 -13.53 2.17 -1.20
C GLY A 49 -13.31 1.68 0.24
N ALA A 50 -14.30 1.93 1.09
CA ALA A 50 -14.31 1.40 2.45
C ALA A 50 -14.35 -0.13 2.47
N ASP A 51 -13.85 -0.72 3.55
CA ASP A 51 -13.80 -2.16 3.81
C ASP A 51 -13.03 -2.94 2.74
N THR A 52 -11.96 -2.34 2.21
CA THR A 52 -11.07 -2.99 1.25
C THR A 52 -9.82 -3.53 1.91
N HIS A 53 -9.32 -4.67 1.39
CA HIS A 53 -8.15 -5.37 1.91
C HIS A 53 -7.18 -5.68 0.79
N SER A 54 -5.88 -5.74 1.09
CA SER A 54 -4.91 -6.49 0.29
C SER A 54 -4.57 -7.79 0.98
N ALA A 55 -4.39 -8.86 0.20
CA ALA A 55 -3.83 -10.09 0.73
C ALA A 55 -2.38 -9.88 1.21
N ALA A 56 -1.95 -10.67 2.19
CA ALA A 56 -0.55 -10.69 2.60
C ALA A 56 0.35 -11.10 1.43
N HIS A 57 1.38 -10.31 1.17
CA HIS A 57 2.31 -10.52 0.07
C HIS A 57 3.67 -9.91 0.39
N ARG A 58 4.67 -10.25 -0.40
CA ARG A 58 6.01 -9.66 -0.37
C ARG A 58 6.55 -9.50 -1.77
N HIS A 59 7.48 -8.60 -1.94
CA HIS A 59 8.13 -8.34 -3.22
C HIS A 59 9.58 -7.87 -3.02
N ALA A 60 10.39 -7.97 -4.08
CA ALA A 60 11.82 -7.71 -4.04
C ALA A 60 12.23 -6.21 -3.98
N TRP A 61 11.28 -5.31 -4.01
CA TRP A 61 11.47 -3.85 -3.96
C TRP A 61 10.91 -3.24 -2.68
N GLY A 62 11.36 -2.05 -2.34
CA GLY A 62 10.80 -1.28 -1.23
C GLY A 62 9.54 -0.53 -1.64
N GLN A 63 8.66 -0.26 -0.70
CA GLN A 63 7.39 0.40 -0.94
C GLN A 63 7.10 1.47 0.12
N LEU A 64 6.81 2.68 -0.34
CA LEU A 64 6.22 3.72 0.48
C LEU A 64 4.70 3.67 0.31
N ASN A 65 3.97 3.60 1.40
CA ASN A 65 2.51 3.62 1.43
C ASN A 65 2.03 4.93 2.06
N TYR A 66 1.23 5.69 1.32
CA TYR A 66 0.70 6.97 1.76
C TYR A 66 -0.79 7.09 1.41
N ALA A 67 -1.60 7.51 2.39
CA ALA A 67 -2.99 7.89 2.19
C ALA A 67 -3.09 9.42 2.12
N ALA A 68 -3.29 9.96 0.92
CA ALA A 68 -3.48 11.40 0.74
C ALA A 68 -4.83 11.88 1.30
N HIS A 69 -5.78 10.96 1.44
CA HIS A 69 -7.06 11.13 2.13
C HIS A 69 -7.45 9.82 2.79
N GLY A 70 -8.09 9.91 3.96
CA GLY A 70 -8.46 8.75 4.75
C GLY A 70 -7.29 8.20 5.57
N ILE A 71 -7.48 7.02 6.12
CA ILE A 71 -6.51 6.34 6.99
C ILE A 71 -6.35 4.92 6.48
N MET A 72 -5.11 4.51 6.22
CA MET A 72 -4.76 3.15 5.84
C MET A 72 -4.12 2.42 7.03
N HIS A 73 -4.54 1.20 7.27
CA HIS A 73 -3.94 0.30 8.24
C HIS A 73 -3.08 -0.73 7.49
N LEU A 74 -1.88 -0.95 7.96
CA LEU A 74 -0.98 -1.98 7.44
C LEU A 74 -0.61 -2.96 8.55
N GLU A 75 -0.51 -4.22 8.19
CA GLU A 75 0.13 -5.25 9.00
C GLU A 75 1.42 -5.67 8.30
N ILE A 76 2.55 -5.56 9.00
CA ILE A 76 3.89 -5.79 8.44
C ILE A 76 4.64 -6.67 9.43
N ASP A 77 4.99 -7.90 9.04
CA ASP A 77 5.63 -8.90 9.92
C ASP A 77 4.93 -9.03 11.29
N GLY A 78 3.58 -9.02 11.29
CA GLY A 78 2.75 -9.14 12.48
C GLY A 78 2.64 -7.85 13.33
N GLN A 79 3.24 -6.75 12.91
CA GLN A 79 3.13 -5.45 13.56
C GLN A 79 2.12 -4.56 12.82
N ARG A 80 1.40 -3.72 13.56
CA ARG A 80 0.40 -2.82 13.01
C ARG A 80 0.96 -1.41 12.83
N PHE A 81 0.73 -0.85 11.64
CA PHE A 81 1.08 0.52 11.27
C PHE A 81 -0.16 1.25 10.78
N ILE A 82 -0.19 2.56 10.99
CA ILE A 82 -1.27 3.44 10.52
C ILE A 82 -0.66 4.56 9.70
N SER A 83 -1.24 4.83 8.55
CA SER A 83 -0.87 5.94 7.66
C SER A 83 -1.99 6.98 7.60
N PRO A 84 -2.06 7.95 8.51
CA PRO A 84 -2.89 9.14 8.37
C PRO A 84 -2.21 10.17 7.43
N PRO A 85 -2.90 11.26 7.00
CA PRO A 85 -2.44 12.14 5.89
C PRO A 85 -1.09 12.86 6.04
N HIS A 86 -0.47 12.84 7.21
CA HIS A 86 0.86 13.46 7.42
C HIS A 86 1.99 12.42 7.55
N TYR A 87 1.65 11.14 7.46
CA TYR A 87 2.57 10.05 7.67
C TYR A 87 2.47 9.04 6.54
N ALA A 88 3.58 8.46 6.18
CA ALA A 88 3.64 7.32 5.28
C ALA A 88 4.28 6.13 5.98
N VAL A 89 3.98 4.93 5.53
CA VAL A 89 4.59 3.71 6.04
C VAL A 89 5.57 3.17 5.00
N TRP A 90 6.81 3.03 5.42
CA TRP A 90 7.87 2.42 4.63
C TRP A 90 7.92 0.92 4.88
N VAL A 91 7.90 0.15 3.80
CA VAL A 91 8.05 -1.31 3.78
C VAL A 91 9.33 -1.64 3.01
N PRO A 92 10.37 -2.17 3.67
CA PRO A 92 11.61 -2.59 3.00
C PRO A 92 11.38 -3.76 2.04
N PRO A 93 12.33 -4.03 1.11
CA PRO A 93 12.28 -5.22 0.25
C PRO A 93 12.10 -6.52 1.03
N ASP A 94 11.42 -7.49 0.42
CA ASP A 94 11.17 -8.86 0.95
C ASP A 94 10.38 -8.94 2.26
N THR A 95 9.77 -7.85 2.69
CA THR A 95 9.00 -7.77 3.93
C THR A 95 7.53 -8.10 3.65
N GLU A 96 6.97 -9.08 4.37
CA GLU A 96 5.56 -9.45 4.22
C GLU A 96 4.64 -8.37 4.79
N HIS A 97 3.65 -8.00 4.01
CA HIS A 97 2.69 -6.97 4.41
C HIS A 97 1.33 -7.15 3.78
N SER A 98 0.33 -6.63 4.46
CA SER A 98 -1.05 -6.51 3.99
C SER A 98 -1.62 -5.15 4.39
N CYS A 99 -2.73 -4.73 3.79
CA CYS A 99 -3.42 -3.52 4.19
C CYS A 99 -4.92 -3.74 4.39
N TYR A 100 -5.49 -2.87 5.22
CA TYR A 100 -6.92 -2.74 5.44
C TYR A 100 -7.32 -1.27 5.45
N ASN A 101 -8.35 -0.93 4.70
CA ASN A 101 -8.90 0.40 4.61
C ASN A 101 -10.32 0.43 5.19
N PRO A 102 -10.51 0.84 6.45
CA PRO A 102 -11.85 0.87 7.08
C PRO A 102 -12.76 1.91 6.44
N GLN A 103 -12.21 2.89 5.77
CA GLN A 103 -12.91 3.94 5.03
C GLN A 103 -12.30 4.14 3.65
N ALA A 104 -12.97 4.91 2.79
CA ALA A 104 -12.41 5.25 1.49
C ALA A 104 -11.11 6.03 1.63
N ILE A 105 -10.10 5.68 0.83
CA ILE A 105 -8.80 6.33 0.81
C ILE A 105 -8.40 6.77 -0.59
N VAL A 106 -7.62 7.84 -0.66
CA VAL A 106 -6.86 8.24 -1.85
C VAL A 106 -5.43 7.76 -1.67
N TYR A 107 -5.09 6.69 -2.35
CA TYR A 107 -3.82 5.99 -2.22
C TYR A 107 -2.75 6.57 -3.13
N ARG A 108 -1.57 6.78 -2.57
CA ARG A 108 -0.35 7.18 -3.28
C ARG A 108 0.79 6.30 -2.80
N SER A 109 1.54 5.74 -3.72
CA SER A 109 2.64 4.86 -3.39
C SER A 109 3.80 5.06 -4.36
N VAL A 110 5.00 4.77 -3.91
CA VAL A 110 6.16 4.63 -4.76
C VAL A 110 6.89 3.33 -4.43
N TYR A 111 7.23 2.58 -5.47
CA TYR A 111 8.07 1.40 -5.40
C TYR A 111 9.49 1.78 -5.81
N LEU A 112 10.47 1.34 -5.04
CA LEU A 112 11.87 1.64 -5.26
C LEU A 112 12.66 0.33 -5.38
N ASP A 113 13.53 0.26 -6.39
CA ASP A 113 14.40 -0.90 -6.56
C ASP A 113 15.40 -1.06 -5.39
N ARG A 114 16.03 -2.22 -5.29
CA ARG A 114 16.97 -2.52 -4.19
C ARG A 114 18.13 -1.54 -4.07
N PRO A 115 18.77 -1.08 -5.17
CA PRO A 115 19.86 -0.09 -5.06
C PRO A 115 19.40 1.20 -4.37
N LEU A 116 18.23 1.71 -4.68
CA LEU A 116 17.69 2.92 -4.04
C LEU A 116 17.31 2.69 -2.57
N CYS A 117 16.90 1.47 -2.21
CA CYS A 117 16.54 1.11 -0.84
C CYS A 117 17.72 1.05 0.13
N GLN A 118 18.98 0.93 -0.36
CA GLN A 118 20.17 0.80 0.49
C GLN A 118 20.38 1.99 1.43
N THR A 119 19.88 3.16 1.08
CA THR A 119 20.02 4.39 1.85
C THR A 119 18.76 4.74 2.66
N LEU A 120 17.77 3.87 2.66
CA LEU A 120 16.51 4.01 3.39
C LEU A 120 16.49 3.08 4.60
N PRO A 121 15.56 3.24 5.55
CA PRO A 121 15.47 2.37 6.73
C PRO A 121 15.41 0.89 6.37
N ALA A 122 16.22 0.08 7.02
CA ALA A 122 16.26 -1.38 6.81
C ALA A 122 15.08 -2.11 7.46
N GLN A 123 14.33 -1.43 8.34
CA GLN A 123 13.15 -1.97 9.02
C GLN A 123 11.91 -1.17 8.64
N PRO A 124 10.72 -1.79 8.69
CA PRO A 124 9.47 -1.08 8.54
C PRO A 124 9.36 0.07 9.53
N CYS A 125 8.91 1.22 9.07
CA CYS A 125 8.76 2.39 9.93
C CYS A 125 7.72 3.38 9.38
N THR A 126 7.23 4.23 10.25
CA THR A 126 6.43 5.39 9.87
C THR A 126 7.37 6.57 9.59
N LEU A 127 7.17 7.24 8.48
CA LEU A 127 7.90 8.43 8.05
C LEU A 127 7.00 9.66 8.12
N VAL A 128 7.54 10.76 8.63
CA VAL A 128 6.90 12.07 8.51
C VAL A 128 7.18 12.60 7.11
N ILE A 129 6.15 12.78 6.28
CA ILE A 129 6.35 13.21 4.91
C ILE A 129 6.22 14.72 4.76
N SER A 130 7.19 15.31 4.04
CA SER A 130 7.22 16.74 3.75
C SER A 130 6.14 17.15 2.74
N GLU A 131 5.79 18.42 2.71
CA GLU A 131 4.87 18.96 1.70
C GLU A 131 5.44 18.81 0.27
N ILE A 132 6.77 18.85 0.11
CA ILE A 132 7.43 18.59 -1.18
C ILE A 132 7.16 17.15 -1.63
N LEU A 133 7.33 16.18 -0.72
CA LEU A 133 7.09 14.78 -1.03
C LEU A 133 5.63 14.53 -1.40
N LYS A 134 4.68 15.10 -0.65
CA LYS A 134 3.25 15.03 -0.96
C LYS A 134 2.94 15.64 -2.33
N ALA A 135 3.52 16.80 -2.64
CA ALA A 135 3.32 17.49 -3.91
C ALA A 135 3.83 16.66 -5.08
N ILE A 136 4.99 16.01 -4.96
CA ILE A 136 5.55 15.14 -5.99
C ILE A 136 4.64 13.93 -6.23
N LEU A 137 4.24 13.23 -5.17
CA LEU A 137 3.31 12.09 -5.28
C LEU A 137 1.97 12.49 -5.92
N GLY A 138 1.45 13.65 -5.55
CA GLY A 138 0.23 14.21 -6.12
C GLY A 138 0.38 14.63 -7.59
N ASP A 139 1.53 15.15 -7.97
CA ASP A 139 1.80 15.58 -9.35
C ASP A 139 1.85 14.39 -10.32
N PHE A 140 2.59 13.34 -9.99
CA PHE A 140 2.63 12.12 -10.78
C PHE A 140 1.24 11.48 -10.91
N ALA A 141 0.48 11.43 -9.81
CA ALA A 141 -0.89 10.92 -9.83
C ALA A 141 -1.82 11.73 -10.73
N ARG A 142 -1.78 13.07 -10.67
CA ARG A 142 -2.61 13.95 -11.49
C ARG A 142 -2.30 13.81 -12.98
N ARG A 143 -1.04 13.57 -13.34
CA ARG A 143 -0.58 13.40 -14.72
C ARG A 143 -0.69 11.96 -15.24
N ASP A 144 -1.13 11.02 -14.40
CA ASP A 144 -1.23 9.58 -14.72
C ASP A 144 0.11 8.96 -15.17
N VAL A 145 1.20 9.34 -14.47
CA VAL A 145 2.56 8.86 -14.76
C VAL A 145 3.00 7.83 -13.72
N ASN A 146 3.18 6.59 -14.13
CA ASN A 146 3.70 5.52 -13.26
C ASN A 146 5.23 5.40 -13.35
N ILE A 147 5.82 5.64 -14.52
CA ILE A 147 7.26 5.55 -14.74
C ILE A 147 7.78 6.92 -15.18
N PRO A 148 8.74 7.51 -14.45
CA PRO A 148 9.37 8.75 -14.87
C PRO A 148 10.30 8.49 -16.07
N GLU A 149 9.92 8.93 -17.26
CA GLU A 149 10.67 8.73 -18.52
C GLU A 149 11.37 10.01 -18.99
N SER A 150 10.72 11.16 -18.80
CA SER A 150 11.33 12.43 -19.18
C SER A 150 12.45 12.82 -18.20
N GLU A 151 13.45 13.58 -18.67
CA GLU A 151 14.50 14.11 -17.81
C GLU A 151 13.95 14.91 -16.62
N ALA A 152 12.86 15.66 -16.83
CA ALA A 152 12.22 16.43 -15.79
C ALA A 152 11.58 15.52 -14.73
N ASP A 153 10.89 14.44 -15.16
CA ASP A 153 10.28 13.48 -14.25
C ASP A 153 11.35 12.67 -13.50
N CYS A 154 12.44 12.29 -14.17
CA CYS A 154 13.56 11.63 -13.52
C CYS A 154 14.19 12.52 -12.43
N ARG A 155 14.38 13.83 -12.67
CA ARG A 155 14.85 14.76 -11.65
C ARG A 155 13.86 14.89 -10.49
N LEU A 156 12.56 14.95 -10.78
CA LEU A 156 11.53 15.04 -9.77
C LEU A 156 11.48 13.75 -8.90
N ALA A 157 11.59 12.58 -9.52
CA ALA A 157 11.69 11.31 -8.81
C ALA A 157 12.96 11.23 -7.93
N GLN A 158 14.09 11.78 -8.39
CA GLN A 158 15.31 11.87 -7.59
C GLN A 158 15.10 12.76 -6.36
N VAL A 159 14.45 13.91 -6.50
CA VAL A 159 14.10 14.77 -5.36
C VAL A 159 13.20 14.02 -4.36
N LEU A 160 12.24 13.23 -4.83
CA LEU A 160 11.42 12.39 -3.96
C LEU A 160 12.29 11.42 -3.14
N VAL A 161 13.21 10.72 -3.77
CA VAL A 161 14.13 9.78 -3.07
C VAL A 161 14.97 10.52 -2.03
N ASP A 162 15.48 11.71 -2.36
CA ASP A 162 16.24 12.54 -1.42
C ASP A 162 15.39 12.99 -0.23
N GLN A 163 14.13 13.33 -0.46
CA GLN A 163 13.17 13.65 0.61
C GLN A 163 12.89 12.44 1.52
N LEU A 164 12.79 11.24 0.96
CA LEU A 164 12.62 10.00 1.74
C LEU A 164 13.82 9.71 2.64
N ARG A 165 15.04 9.91 2.13
CA ARG A 165 16.28 9.74 2.91
C ARG A 165 16.37 10.67 4.11
N GLN A 166 15.78 11.85 4.01
CA GLN A 166 15.80 12.88 5.04
C GLN A 166 14.56 12.85 5.94
N ALA A 167 13.55 12.03 5.60
CA ALA A 167 12.30 11.99 6.34
C ALA A 167 12.52 11.49 7.77
N PRO A 168 12.04 12.22 8.80
CA PRO A 168 12.10 11.75 10.16
C PRO A 168 11.29 10.46 10.33
N THR A 169 11.88 9.49 11.02
CA THR A 169 11.19 8.26 11.42
C THR A 169 10.44 8.47 12.72
N GLN A 170 9.23 7.91 12.80
CA GLN A 170 8.51 7.80 14.06
C GLN A 170 8.29 6.33 14.39
N THR A 171 8.57 5.98 15.63
CA THR A 171 8.18 4.70 16.23
C THR A 171 6.79 4.85 16.83
N CYS A 172 5.77 4.90 16.01
CA CYS A 172 4.39 4.80 16.49
C CYS A 172 3.93 3.35 16.33
N PHE A 173 4.08 2.60 17.42
CA PHE A 173 3.33 1.37 17.63
C PHE A 173 2.04 1.75 18.36
N LEU A 174 0.90 1.43 17.79
CA LEU A 174 -0.39 1.52 18.49
C LEU A 174 -0.80 0.13 18.95
#